data_62417701eabf3877a488d7d301412fa1
#
_entry.id   62417701eabf3877a488d7d301412fa1
#
_cell.length_a   1.000
_cell.length_b   1.000
_cell.length_c   1.000
_cell.angle_alpha   90.00
_cell.angle_beta   90.00
_cell.angle_gamma   90.00
#
_symmetry.space_group_name_H-M   'P 1'
#
loop_
_entity.id
_entity.type
_entity.pdbx_description
1 polymer ?
#
loop_
_entity_poly.entity_id
_entity_poly.type
_entity_poly.pdbx_seq_one_letter_code
_entity_poly.pdbx_strand_id
1 'polypeptide(L)'
;MAALAGLVVLAALQSTTALLASTRVARKGSPHACAALDDTSLMRAALEQAELARQQGEVPVGAVLVSPTGEVIAAARNQVETLSDASAHAEMLCLREAARKTQNWRLHGATMYCTLEPCAMCLAAMQAFRIERLVYGAPDLRLGAVESWVELLEHRHPFHTLDVRGGVLADDAAAMMREFFAARR
;
A
#
# COMPACT_ATOMS: atom_id res chain seq x y z
N MET A 1 21.46 -67.84 3.75
CA MET A 1 20.47 -68.74 4.39
C MET A 1 19.20 -67.93 4.62
N ALA A 2 18.18 -68.42 3.95
CA ALA A 2 16.76 -68.40 4.25
C ALA A 2 16.09 -67.00 4.36
N ALA A 3 15.32 -66.55 3.44
CA ALA A 3 14.11 -67.05 2.72
C ALA A 3 12.81 -66.65 3.39
N LEU A 4 11.91 -66.11 2.52
CA LEU A 4 10.43 -66.21 2.51
C LEU A 4 9.67 -65.30 3.46
N ALA A 5 8.54 -64.70 3.13
CA ALA A 5 7.57 -64.63 2.05
C ALA A 5 6.65 -63.45 2.41
N GLY A 6 6.17 -62.63 1.61
CA GLY A 6 5.08 -62.75 0.66
C GLY A 6 3.69 -62.75 1.30
N LEU A 7 2.97 -61.65 1.28
CA LEU A 7 1.53 -61.72 1.08
C LEU A 7 0.98 -60.40 0.51
N VAL A 8 0.53 -60.50 -0.72
CA VAL A 8 -0.33 -59.54 -1.43
C VAL A 8 -1.74 -59.70 -0.90
N VAL A 9 -2.40 -58.62 -0.48
CA VAL A 9 -3.87 -58.62 -0.40
C VAL A 9 -4.40 -57.42 -1.14
N LEU A 10 -4.95 -57.75 -2.27
CA LEU A 10 -5.78 -56.89 -3.15
C LEU A 10 -7.22 -56.96 -2.61
N ALA A 11 -7.81 -55.85 -2.25
CA ALA A 11 -9.25 -55.78 -2.15
C ALA A 11 -9.81 -54.35 -2.34
N ALA A 12 -10.41 -54.22 -3.47
CA ALA A 12 -11.73 -53.62 -3.74
C ALA A 12 -11.94 -52.10 -3.49
N LEU A 13 -12.10 -51.44 -4.63
CA LEU A 13 -12.85 -50.22 -4.85
C LEU A 13 -14.26 -50.30 -4.21
N GLN A 14 -14.64 -49.26 -3.47
CA GLN A 14 -16.01 -48.81 -3.47
C GLN A 14 -16.06 -47.27 -3.49
N SER A 15 -16.64 -46.77 -4.57
CA SER A 15 -17.02 -45.38 -4.81
C SER A 15 -18.07 -44.94 -3.80
N THR A 16 -17.87 -43.86 -3.12
CA THR A 16 -18.94 -43.07 -2.53
C THR A 16 -18.68 -41.58 -2.79
N THR A 17 -19.39 -41.12 -3.81
CA THR A 17 -19.59 -39.69 -4.12
C THR A 17 -20.32 -39.06 -2.96
N ALA A 18 -19.66 -38.31 -2.11
CA ALA A 18 -20.26 -37.41 -1.14
C ALA A 18 -20.24 -35.99 -1.68
N LEU A 19 -21.43 -35.56 -2.09
CA LEU A 19 -21.78 -34.21 -2.49
C LEU A 19 -21.64 -33.27 -1.28
N LEU A 20 -20.52 -32.57 -1.14
CA LEU A 20 -20.36 -31.53 -0.13
C LEU A 20 -21.03 -30.26 -0.64
N ALA A 21 -22.24 -30.03 -0.17
CA ALA A 21 -22.93 -28.75 -0.29
C ALA A 21 -22.13 -27.66 0.39
N SER A 22 -21.68 -26.69 -0.42
CA SER A 22 -21.04 -25.45 0.03
C SER A 22 -22.09 -24.59 0.74
N THR A 23 -22.15 -24.66 2.06
CA THR A 23 -22.85 -23.66 2.87
C THR A 23 -22.00 -22.41 2.93
N ARG A 24 -22.34 -21.43 2.09
CA ARG A 24 -21.89 -20.05 2.27
C ARG A 24 -22.40 -19.54 3.62
N VAL A 25 -21.51 -19.48 4.59
CA VAL A 25 -21.74 -18.72 5.83
C VAL A 25 -21.75 -17.25 5.46
N ALA A 26 -22.93 -16.66 5.38
CA ALA A 26 -23.09 -15.22 5.29
C ALA A 26 -22.51 -14.60 6.57
N ARG A 27 -21.39 -13.92 6.47
CA ARG A 27 -20.88 -13.08 7.57
C ARG A 27 -21.88 -11.95 7.77
N LYS A 28 -22.61 -12.00 8.88
CA LYS A 28 -23.42 -10.90 9.37
C LYS A 28 -22.51 -9.70 9.57
N GLY A 29 -22.78 -8.60 8.83
CA GLY A 29 -22.09 -7.33 9.00
C GLY A 29 -22.26 -6.82 10.43
N SER A 30 -21.16 -6.46 11.06
CA SER A 30 -21.14 -5.71 12.32
C SER A 30 -21.75 -4.32 12.11
N PRO A 31 -22.66 -3.85 12.97
CA PRO A 31 -23.26 -2.53 12.86
C PRO A 31 -22.45 -1.49 13.66
N HIS A 32 -21.23 -1.20 13.25
CA HIS A 32 -20.50 0.01 13.63
C HIS A 32 -19.68 0.46 12.41
N ALA A 33 -20.39 0.84 11.34
CA ALA A 33 -19.80 1.62 10.28
C ALA A 33 -19.71 3.08 10.78
N CYS A 34 -18.61 3.42 11.45
CA CYS A 34 -18.07 4.76 11.26
C CYS A 34 -17.90 4.91 9.75
N ALA A 35 -18.53 5.92 9.12
CA ALA A 35 -18.46 6.11 7.68
C ALA A 35 -16.98 6.08 7.29
N ALA A 36 -16.54 5.01 6.64
CA ALA A 36 -15.18 4.90 6.17
C ALA A 36 -14.94 6.08 5.24
N LEU A 37 -13.94 6.91 5.54
CA LEU A 37 -13.56 8.02 4.68
C LEU A 37 -13.29 7.46 3.29
N ASP A 38 -13.84 8.08 2.27
CA ASP A 38 -13.62 7.65 0.90
C ASP A 38 -12.18 7.99 0.43
N ASP A 39 -11.74 7.39 -0.67
CA ASP A 39 -10.41 7.62 -1.22
C ASP A 39 -10.15 9.13 -1.49
N THR A 40 -11.19 9.88 -1.87
CA THR A 40 -11.09 11.31 -2.14
C THR A 40 -10.81 12.11 -0.87
N SER A 41 -11.50 11.81 0.21
CA SER A 41 -11.31 12.48 1.52
C SER A 41 -9.91 12.20 2.08
N LEU A 42 -9.42 10.97 1.97
CA LEU A 42 -8.07 10.59 2.43
C LEU A 42 -6.96 11.17 1.54
N MET A 43 -7.19 11.26 0.23
CA MET A 43 -6.28 11.96 -0.68
C MET A 43 -6.22 13.46 -0.39
N ARG A 44 -7.33 14.10 -0.01
CA ARG A 44 -7.32 15.50 0.45
C ARG A 44 -6.43 15.68 1.68
N ALA A 45 -6.50 14.78 2.65
CA ALA A 45 -5.61 14.82 3.80
C ALA A 45 -4.13 14.65 3.40
N ALA A 46 -3.83 13.84 2.39
CA ALA A 46 -2.48 13.76 1.82
C ALA A 46 -2.06 15.06 1.11
N LEU A 47 -2.97 15.71 0.39
CA LEU A 47 -2.72 17.03 -0.24
C LEU A 47 -2.47 18.13 0.80
N GLU A 48 -3.14 18.09 1.95
CA GLU A 48 -2.85 19.02 3.07
C GLU A 48 -1.40 18.85 3.56
N GLN A 49 -0.91 17.60 3.66
CA GLN A 49 0.50 17.35 3.99
C GLN A 49 1.45 17.86 2.90
N ALA A 50 1.10 17.70 1.63
CA ALA A 50 1.87 18.24 0.51
C ALA A 50 1.94 19.77 0.55
N GLU A 51 0.86 20.43 0.90
CA GLU A 51 0.84 21.90 1.07
C GLU A 51 1.75 22.35 2.22
N LEU A 52 1.75 21.63 3.33
CA LEU A 52 2.69 21.87 4.43
C LEU A 52 4.16 21.69 4.02
N ALA A 53 4.47 20.70 3.16
CA ALA A 53 5.79 20.56 2.55
C ALA A 53 6.16 21.80 1.73
N ARG A 54 5.26 22.23 0.85
CA ARG A 54 5.43 23.41 0.00
C ARG A 54 5.76 24.68 0.81
N GLN A 55 5.04 24.91 1.91
CA GLN A 55 5.25 26.05 2.81
C GLN A 55 6.63 26.02 3.48
N GLN A 56 7.21 24.83 3.66
CA GLN A 56 8.56 24.66 4.22
C GLN A 56 9.66 24.64 3.15
N GLY A 57 9.32 24.88 1.91
CA GLY A 57 10.27 24.84 0.81
C GLY A 57 10.64 23.46 0.30
N GLU A 58 9.96 22.43 0.77
CA GLU A 58 10.10 21.05 0.32
C GLU A 58 9.30 20.77 -0.94
N VAL A 59 9.68 19.75 -1.70
CA VAL A 59 8.86 19.23 -2.81
C VAL A 59 7.49 18.83 -2.26
N PRO A 60 6.36 19.31 -2.84
CA PRO A 60 5.03 19.16 -2.26
C PRO A 60 4.48 17.75 -2.45
N VAL A 61 4.99 16.82 -1.68
CA VAL A 61 4.51 15.44 -1.60
C VAL A 61 4.03 15.17 -0.19
N GLY A 62 2.84 14.62 -0.07
CA GLY A 62 2.22 14.22 1.18
C GLY A 62 1.74 12.77 1.14
N ALA A 63 1.74 12.14 2.30
CA ALA A 63 1.27 10.78 2.47
C ALA A 63 0.44 10.60 3.74
N VAL A 64 -0.57 9.73 3.66
CA VAL A 64 -1.42 9.33 4.78
C VAL A 64 -1.53 7.81 4.79
N LEU A 65 -1.35 7.18 5.96
CA LEU A 65 -1.54 5.75 6.14
C LEU A 65 -2.78 5.48 7.00
N VAL A 66 -3.62 4.59 6.50
CA VAL A 66 -4.91 4.25 7.11
C VAL A 66 -4.94 2.78 7.49
N SER A 67 -5.44 2.49 8.68
CA SER A 67 -5.63 1.12 9.19
C SER A 67 -6.73 0.37 8.42
N PRO A 68 -6.82 -0.95 8.55
CA PRO A 68 -7.95 -1.73 8.03
C PRO A 68 -9.32 -1.30 8.57
N THR A 69 -9.34 -0.60 9.70
CA THR A 69 -10.56 -0.08 10.33
C THR A 69 -10.95 1.32 9.85
N GLY A 70 -10.16 1.93 8.95
CA GLY A 70 -10.40 3.29 8.43
C GLY A 70 -9.81 4.41 9.29
N GLU A 71 -9.01 4.10 10.31
CA GLU A 71 -8.35 5.09 11.16
C GLU A 71 -7.04 5.57 10.52
N VAL A 72 -6.78 6.87 10.54
CA VAL A 72 -5.50 7.45 10.12
C VAL A 72 -4.43 7.15 11.17
N ILE A 73 -3.49 6.27 10.84
CA ILE A 73 -2.38 5.87 11.73
C ILE A 73 -1.26 6.89 11.70
N ALA A 74 -0.93 7.38 10.50
CA ALA A 74 0.15 8.34 10.28
C ALA A 74 -0.17 9.27 9.11
N ALA A 75 0.38 10.49 9.18
CA ALA A 75 0.39 11.45 8.09
C ALA A 75 1.75 12.12 8.06
N ALA A 76 2.35 12.25 6.89
CA ALA A 76 3.68 12.82 6.73
C ALA A 76 3.80 13.58 5.40
N ARG A 77 4.83 14.41 5.33
CA ARG A 77 5.19 15.19 4.14
C ARG A 77 6.66 14.98 3.80
N ASN A 78 7.03 15.31 2.59
CA ASN A 78 8.44 15.33 2.19
C ASN A 78 9.25 16.26 3.11
N GLN A 79 10.44 15.82 3.53
CA GLN A 79 11.35 16.56 4.40
C GLN A 79 12.83 16.31 4.04
N VAL A 80 13.12 16.07 2.78
CA VAL A 80 14.47 15.73 2.29
C VAL A 80 15.46 16.82 2.62
N GLU A 81 15.14 18.07 2.32
CA GLU A 81 16.02 19.21 2.58
C GLU A 81 16.11 19.52 4.09
N THR A 82 14.95 19.51 4.77
CA THR A 82 14.85 19.81 6.21
C THR A 82 15.67 18.85 7.07
N LEU A 83 15.65 17.56 6.73
CA LEU A 83 16.36 16.52 7.48
C LEU A 83 17.74 16.18 6.89
N SER A 84 18.11 16.77 5.74
CA SER A 84 19.31 16.41 4.97
C SER A 84 19.39 14.88 4.75
N ASP A 85 18.23 14.26 4.46
CA ASP A 85 18.08 12.82 4.28
C ASP A 85 17.33 12.53 2.98
N ALA A 86 18.04 12.00 1.98
CA ALA A 86 17.46 11.64 0.68
C ALA A 86 16.35 10.59 0.77
N SER A 87 16.24 9.88 1.88
CA SER A 87 15.17 8.90 2.13
C SER A 87 13.96 9.48 2.87
N ALA A 88 13.98 10.77 3.23
CA ALA A 88 12.91 11.44 3.96
C ALA A 88 11.71 11.82 3.07
N HIS A 89 11.33 10.92 2.16
CA HIS A 89 10.10 11.03 1.39
C HIS A 89 8.87 10.88 2.30
N ALA A 90 7.76 11.52 1.93
CA ALA A 90 6.51 11.49 2.69
C ALA A 90 6.08 10.06 3.05
N GLU A 91 6.13 9.15 2.09
CA GLU A 91 5.74 7.75 2.26
C GLU A 91 6.65 7.02 3.25
N MET A 92 7.97 7.24 3.15
CA MET A 92 8.96 6.63 4.05
C MET A 92 8.77 7.08 5.49
N LEU A 93 8.57 8.38 5.69
CA LEU A 93 8.29 8.96 7.01
C LEU A 93 6.97 8.43 7.57
N CYS A 94 5.94 8.35 6.72
CA CYS A 94 4.62 7.83 7.09
C CYS A 94 4.69 6.35 7.52
N LEU A 95 5.39 5.49 6.77
CA LEU A 95 5.61 4.07 7.10
C LEU A 95 6.33 3.89 8.44
N ARG A 96 7.42 4.64 8.65
CA ARG A 96 8.21 4.59 9.90
C ARG A 96 7.39 5.03 11.10
N GLU A 97 6.63 6.11 10.97
CA GLU A 97 5.79 6.62 12.05
C GLU A 97 4.66 5.65 12.38
N ALA A 98 3.99 5.08 11.37
CA ALA A 98 2.95 4.08 11.56
C ALA A 98 3.50 2.83 12.28
N ALA A 99 4.65 2.31 11.84
CA ALA A 99 5.28 1.15 12.48
C ALA A 99 5.65 1.43 13.95
N ARG A 100 6.14 2.64 14.24
CA ARG A 100 6.46 3.08 15.60
C ARG A 100 5.20 3.16 16.48
N LYS A 101 4.12 3.77 15.99
CA LYS A 101 2.85 3.91 16.72
C LYS A 101 2.19 2.57 16.99
N THR A 102 2.18 1.69 16.02
CA THR A 102 1.57 0.35 16.14
C THR A 102 2.49 -0.67 16.83
N GLN A 103 3.75 -0.31 17.08
CA GLN A 103 4.79 -1.22 17.57
C GLN A 103 4.92 -2.49 16.71
N ASN A 104 4.61 -2.37 15.43
CA ASN A 104 4.65 -3.46 14.46
C ASN A 104 5.07 -2.93 13.09
N TRP A 105 6.15 -3.49 12.53
CA TRP A 105 6.57 -3.13 11.18
C TRP A 105 5.70 -3.76 10.08
N ARG A 106 4.95 -4.81 10.38
CA ARG A 106 3.99 -5.40 9.45
C ARG A 106 2.67 -4.67 9.53
N LEU A 107 2.41 -3.82 8.56
CA LEU A 107 1.22 -2.98 8.49
C LEU A 107 0.13 -3.64 7.63
N HIS A 108 -0.18 -4.91 7.93
CA HIS A 108 -1.15 -5.69 7.17
C HIS A 108 -2.53 -5.01 7.13
N GLY A 109 -3.16 -5.06 5.97
CA GLY A 109 -4.49 -4.47 5.74
C GLY A 109 -4.48 -2.94 5.67
N ALA A 110 -3.33 -2.29 5.85
CA ALA A 110 -3.25 -0.84 5.77
C ALA A 110 -3.26 -0.36 4.32
N THR A 111 -3.80 0.85 4.11
CA THR A 111 -3.81 1.56 2.82
C THR A 111 -2.94 2.80 2.92
N MET A 112 -2.01 2.96 1.97
CA MET A 112 -1.22 4.17 1.78
C MET A 112 -1.89 5.08 0.75
N TYR A 113 -2.06 6.34 1.10
CA TYR A 113 -2.44 7.42 0.19
C TYR A 113 -1.24 8.34 0.00
N CYS A 114 -0.85 8.64 -1.23
CA CYS A 114 0.20 9.60 -1.53
C CYS A 114 -0.17 10.47 -2.72
N THR A 115 0.22 11.74 -2.69
CA THR A 115 -0.19 12.72 -3.70
C THR A 115 0.50 12.52 -5.05
N LEU A 116 1.66 11.87 -5.06
CA LEU A 116 2.46 11.55 -6.24
C LEU A 116 2.68 10.06 -6.34
N GLU A 117 2.80 9.56 -7.56
CA GLU A 117 3.20 8.17 -7.81
C GLU A 117 4.53 7.85 -7.09
N PRO A 118 4.57 6.81 -6.23
CA PRO A 118 5.77 6.52 -5.44
C PRO A 118 6.94 6.07 -6.31
N CYS A 119 8.13 6.53 -5.93
CA CYS A 119 9.37 6.07 -6.53
C CYS A 119 9.71 4.63 -6.12
N ALA A 120 10.71 4.03 -6.76
CA ALA A 120 11.12 2.64 -6.51
C ALA A 120 11.49 2.37 -5.04
N MET A 121 12.14 3.31 -4.35
CA MET A 121 12.46 3.20 -2.92
C MET A 121 11.18 3.09 -2.07
N CYS A 122 10.23 4.01 -2.26
CA CYS A 122 8.99 4.04 -1.50
C CYS A 122 8.11 2.84 -1.79
N LEU A 123 7.98 2.44 -3.05
CA LEU A 123 7.19 1.28 -3.45
C LEU A 123 7.76 -0.03 -2.89
N ALA A 124 9.08 -0.22 -2.96
CA ALA A 124 9.75 -1.37 -2.35
C ALA A 124 9.59 -1.38 -0.81
N ALA A 125 9.64 -0.20 -0.18
CA ALA A 125 9.36 -0.09 1.25
C ALA A 125 7.92 -0.49 1.59
N MET A 126 6.91 -0.06 0.83
CA MET A 126 5.51 -0.46 1.04
C MET A 126 5.35 -1.99 0.99
N GLN A 127 6.00 -2.66 0.04
CA GLN A 127 6.02 -4.12 -0.03
C GLN A 127 6.72 -4.74 1.20
N ALA A 128 7.85 -4.17 1.64
CA ALA A 128 8.57 -4.62 2.83
C ALA A 128 7.72 -4.48 4.10
N PHE A 129 7.02 -3.36 4.27
CA PHE A 129 6.11 -3.09 5.39
C PHE A 129 4.77 -3.83 5.30
N ARG A 130 4.49 -4.55 4.19
CA ARG A 130 3.25 -5.33 3.98
C ARG A 130 2.01 -4.46 3.85
N ILE A 131 2.12 -3.30 3.21
CA ILE A 131 0.97 -2.47 2.86
C ILE A 131 0.09 -3.23 1.87
N GLU A 132 -1.20 -3.31 2.12
CA GLU A 132 -2.12 -4.07 1.27
C GLU A 132 -2.57 -3.28 0.05
N ARG A 133 -2.79 -1.96 0.23
CA ARG A 133 -3.31 -1.10 -0.83
C ARG A 133 -2.55 0.22 -0.92
N LEU A 134 -2.29 0.66 -2.14
CA LEU A 134 -1.74 1.96 -2.50
C LEU A 134 -2.79 2.75 -3.29
N VAL A 135 -3.03 3.99 -2.90
CA VAL A 135 -3.81 4.96 -3.67
C VAL A 135 -2.92 6.18 -3.92
N TYR A 136 -2.71 6.55 -5.18
CA TYR A 136 -1.90 7.73 -5.49
C TYR A 136 -2.65 8.75 -6.37
N GLY A 137 -2.17 9.99 -6.32
CA GLY A 137 -2.72 11.11 -7.08
C GLY A 137 -2.15 11.17 -8.49
N ALA A 138 -1.18 12.06 -8.71
CA ALA A 138 -0.57 12.29 -10.01
C ALA A 138 0.51 11.25 -10.36
N PRO A 139 0.67 10.89 -11.65
CA PRO A 139 1.80 10.10 -12.11
C PRO A 139 3.11 10.90 -12.02
N ASP A 140 4.24 10.22 -11.79
CA ASP A 140 5.58 10.79 -11.86
C ASP A 140 6.37 10.19 -13.03
N LEU A 141 6.40 10.89 -14.14
CA LEU A 141 7.08 10.44 -15.37
C LEU A 141 8.59 10.28 -15.24
N ARG A 142 9.21 10.76 -14.15
CA ARG A 142 10.66 10.73 -13.95
C ARG A 142 11.11 9.62 -13.00
N LEU A 143 10.35 9.36 -11.95
CA LEU A 143 10.75 8.45 -10.88
C LEU A 143 9.64 7.49 -10.44
N GLY A 144 8.43 7.62 -10.98
CA GLY A 144 7.29 6.77 -10.66
C GLY A 144 7.56 5.30 -10.94
N ALA A 145 7.29 4.45 -9.97
CA ALA A 145 7.67 3.04 -10.05
C ALA A 145 6.46 2.08 -10.10
N VAL A 146 5.27 2.62 -10.33
CA VAL A 146 4.05 1.83 -10.54
C VAL A 146 3.82 1.59 -12.03
N GLU A 147 3.78 2.68 -12.83
CA GLU A 147 3.44 2.62 -14.25
C GLU A 147 4.19 3.63 -15.13
N SER A 148 4.88 4.66 -14.54
CA SER A 148 5.37 5.79 -15.34
C SER A 148 6.81 5.62 -15.83
N TRP A 149 7.77 5.40 -14.93
CA TRP A 149 9.21 5.29 -15.27
C TRP A 149 9.67 3.83 -15.26
N VAL A 150 9.26 3.07 -14.26
CA VAL A 150 9.54 1.63 -14.15
C VAL A 150 8.32 0.95 -13.56
N GLU A 151 7.98 -0.23 -14.09
CA GLU A 151 6.84 -1.04 -13.65
C GLU A 151 7.32 -2.09 -12.64
N LEU A 152 7.68 -1.64 -11.42
CA LEU A 152 8.28 -2.51 -10.41
C LEU A 152 7.33 -3.65 -9.98
N LEU A 153 6.02 -3.44 -10.07
CA LEU A 153 5.01 -4.43 -9.68
C LEU A 153 4.82 -5.55 -10.70
N GLU A 154 5.32 -5.42 -11.93
CA GLU A 154 5.37 -6.53 -12.89
C GLU A 154 6.30 -7.65 -12.40
N HIS A 155 7.30 -7.30 -11.59
CA HIS A 155 8.16 -8.25 -10.92
C HIS A 155 7.50 -8.74 -9.65
N ARG A 156 7.04 -10.00 -9.67
CA ARG A 156 6.39 -10.61 -8.51
C ARG A 156 7.27 -10.55 -7.26
N HIS A 157 6.85 -9.77 -6.26
CA HIS A 157 7.47 -9.81 -4.94
C HIS A 157 7.21 -11.17 -4.27
N PRO A 158 8.24 -11.85 -3.70
CA PRO A 158 8.13 -13.24 -3.22
C PRO A 158 7.13 -13.44 -2.08
N PHE A 159 6.82 -12.39 -1.31
CA PHE A 159 6.05 -12.52 -0.07
C PHE A 159 4.82 -11.60 0.01
N HIS A 160 4.62 -10.70 -0.93
CA HIS A 160 3.56 -9.70 -0.80
C HIS A 160 3.05 -9.19 -2.14
N THR A 161 1.75 -8.93 -2.19
CA THR A 161 1.06 -8.30 -3.33
C THR A 161 0.47 -6.99 -2.86
N LEU A 162 0.57 -5.96 -3.67
CA LEU A 162 0.05 -4.63 -3.41
C LEU A 162 -1.09 -4.34 -4.40
N ASP A 163 -2.29 -4.03 -3.89
CA ASP A 163 -3.39 -3.51 -4.72
C ASP A 163 -3.16 -2.02 -4.99
N VAL A 164 -3.35 -1.57 -6.23
CA VAL A 164 -3.02 -0.20 -6.62
C VAL A 164 -4.17 0.49 -7.31
N ARG A 165 -4.39 1.76 -6.93
CA ARG A 165 -5.30 2.69 -7.60
C ARG A 165 -4.62 4.04 -7.81
N GLY A 166 -4.39 4.42 -9.04
CA GLY A 166 -3.90 5.75 -9.42
C GLY A 166 -5.01 6.75 -9.75
N GLY A 167 -4.62 8.01 -9.93
CA GLY A 167 -5.48 9.06 -10.51
C GLY A 167 -6.44 9.75 -9.55
N VAL A 168 -6.38 9.49 -8.25
CA VAL A 168 -7.29 10.13 -7.27
C VAL A 168 -6.84 11.56 -6.99
N LEU A 169 -7.63 12.56 -7.39
CA LEU A 169 -7.29 13.99 -7.34
C LEU A 169 -5.96 14.31 -8.07
N ALA A 170 -5.71 13.63 -9.18
CA ALA A 170 -4.46 13.76 -9.94
C ALA A 170 -4.19 15.18 -10.41
N ASP A 171 -5.23 15.91 -10.86
CA ASP A 171 -5.10 17.28 -11.35
C ASP A 171 -4.65 18.23 -10.25
N ASP A 172 -5.21 18.11 -9.03
CA ASP A 172 -4.85 18.91 -7.86
C ASP A 172 -3.38 18.67 -7.47
N ALA A 173 -2.98 17.40 -7.39
CA ALA A 173 -1.60 17.00 -7.08
C ALA A 173 -0.60 17.50 -8.14
N ALA A 174 -0.93 17.32 -9.43
CA ALA A 174 -0.09 17.79 -10.53
C ALA A 174 0.00 19.30 -10.59
N ALA A 175 -1.08 20.03 -10.28
CA ALA A 175 -1.07 21.49 -10.22
C ALA A 175 -0.08 21.99 -9.15
N MET A 176 -0.17 21.44 -7.94
CA MET A 176 0.72 21.80 -6.83
C MET A 176 2.21 21.58 -7.18
N MET A 177 2.53 20.46 -7.83
CA MET A 177 3.89 20.17 -8.32
C MET A 177 4.34 21.18 -9.37
N ARG A 178 3.51 21.50 -10.36
CA ARG A 178 3.84 22.47 -11.42
C ARG A 178 4.10 23.87 -10.85
N GLU A 179 3.24 24.35 -9.96
CA GLU A 179 3.38 25.66 -9.30
C GLU A 179 4.68 25.76 -8.50
N PHE A 180 4.99 24.73 -7.73
CA PHE A 180 6.22 24.67 -6.95
C PHE A 180 7.49 24.81 -7.81
N PHE A 181 7.58 24.06 -8.89
CA PHE A 181 8.74 24.12 -9.78
C PHE A 181 8.76 25.36 -10.67
N ALA A 182 7.59 25.93 -11.02
CA ALA A 182 7.52 27.19 -11.75
C ALA A 182 8.07 28.36 -10.92
N ALA A 183 7.79 28.40 -9.62
CA ALA A 183 8.26 29.43 -8.70
C ALA A 183 9.78 29.37 -8.41
N ARG A 184 10.48 28.32 -8.85
CA ARG A 184 11.93 28.09 -8.62
C ARG A 184 12.80 28.21 -9.89
N ARG A 185 12.19 28.58 -11.00
CA ARG A 185 12.90 28.90 -12.26
C ARG A 185 13.15 30.39 -12.37
#